data_c2959c1227a94df24b40d44defec7fd1
#
_entry.id   c2959c1227a94df24b40d44defec7fd1
#
_cell.length_a   1.000
_cell.length_b   1.000
_cell.length_c   1.000
_cell.angle_alpha   90.00
_cell.angle_beta   90.00
_cell.angle_gamma   90.00
#
_symmetry.space_group_name_H-M   'P 1'
#
loop_
_entity.id
_entity.type
_entity.pdbx_description
1 polymer ?
#
loop_
_entity_poly.entity_id
_entity_poly.type
_entity_poly.pdbx_seq_one_letter_code
_entity_poly.pdbx_strand_id
1 'polypeptide(L)'
;GRERAADYTILKSVEAAMTEFPTARVERIIVYKASTADSAVPSACLAVAGSGGVNGSCNVYLASDMARPLSDFTGTTSCTGSSPDRYWCPTTRQNQQALGADYLGVWMQIRYDFVTNVFPGTGITIRDRAIMRLEPRLT
;
A
#
# COMPACT_ATOMS: atom_id res chain seq x y z
N GLY A 1 -1.22 -9.25 -6.41
CA GLY A 1 -1.62 -8.10 -7.12
C GLY A 1 -3.05 -8.00 -7.62
N ARG A 2 -3.66 -9.07 -8.19
CA ARG A 2 -5.02 -9.00 -8.74
C ARG A 2 -6.09 -9.69 -7.90
N GLU A 3 -5.71 -10.40 -6.87
CA GLU A 3 -6.68 -11.00 -5.97
C GLU A 3 -7.48 -9.91 -5.25
N ARG A 4 -8.75 -10.19 -4.96
CA ARG A 4 -9.61 -9.22 -4.28
C ARG A 4 -9.01 -8.71 -2.97
N ALA A 5 -8.30 -9.56 -2.26
CA ALA A 5 -7.69 -9.26 -0.97
C ALA A 5 -6.21 -8.82 -1.09
N ALA A 6 -5.73 -8.43 -2.28
CA ALA A 6 -4.32 -8.11 -2.49
C ALA A 6 -3.81 -7.04 -1.53
N ASP A 7 -4.52 -5.93 -1.41
CA ASP A 7 -4.09 -4.84 -0.54
C ASP A 7 -4.13 -5.23 0.93
N TYR A 8 -5.17 -5.97 1.35
CA TYR A 8 -5.21 -6.51 2.70
C TYR A 8 -3.96 -7.36 3.00
N THR A 9 -3.57 -8.22 2.07
CA THR A 9 -2.39 -9.08 2.22
C THR A 9 -1.12 -8.24 2.35
N ILE A 10 -1.00 -7.17 1.55
CA ILE A 10 0.13 -6.24 1.65
C ILE A 10 0.19 -5.60 3.04
N LEU A 11 -0.93 -5.08 3.52
CA LEU A 11 -1.00 -4.46 4.85
C LEU A 11 -0.61 -5.44 5.96
N LYS A 12 -1.10 -6.66 5.91
CA LYS A 12 -0.78 -7.68 6.92
C LYS A 12 0.67 -8.14 6.84
N SER A 13 1.25 -8.20 5.66
CA SER A 13 2.68 -8.52 5.49
C SER A 13 3.56 -7.43 6.10
N VAL A 14 3.21 -6.17 5.90
CA VAL A 14 3.94 -5.04 6.50
C VAL A 14 3.79 -5.07 8.01
N GLU A 15 2.59 -5.28 8.53
CA GLU A 15 2.34 -5.37 9.97
C GLU A 15 3.20 -6.48 10.62
N ALA A 16 3.23 -7.67 10.00
CA ALA A 16 4.03 -8.77 10.48
C ALA A 16 5.53 -8.46 10.48
N ALA A 17 6.02 -7.81 9.44
CA ALA A 17 7.42 -7.40 9.34
C ALA A 17 7.79 -6.38 10.42
N MET A 18 6.88 -5.48 10.78
CA MET A 18 7.12 -4.45 11.78
C MET A 18 7.17 -4.97 13.21
N THR A 19 6.69 -6.20 13.48
CA THR A 19 6.76 -6.77 14.84
C THR A 19 8.21 -6.98 15.32
N GLU A 20 9.16 -7.06 14.40
CA GLU A 20 10.59 -7.18 14.72
C GLU A 20 11.23 -5.85 15.14
N PHE A 21 10.52 -4.75 14.98
CA PHE A 21 11.02 -3.41 15.25
C PHE A 21 10.10 -2.69 16.24
N PRO A 22 10.19 -2.98 17.54
CA PRO A 22 9.20 -2.48 18.52
C PRO A 22 9.16 -0.96 18.67
N THR A 23 10.20 -0.25 18.23
CA THR A 23 10.24 1.22 18.28
C THR A 23 9.83 1.86 16.94
N ALA A 24 9.47 1.06 15.95
CA ALA A 24 9.05 1.53 14.64
C ALA A 24 7.54 1.38 14.48
N ARG A 25 6.94 2.33 13.78
CA ARG A 25 5.52 2.25 13.42
C ARG A 25 5.32 2.72 11.98
N VAL A 26 4.40 2.07 11.29
CA VAL A 26 3.98 2.50 9.96
C VAL A 26 3.04 3.68 10.13
N GLU A 27 3.35 4.78 9.46
CA GLU A 27 2.49 5.96 9.43
C GLU A 27 1.59 5.95 8.21
N ARG A 28 2.10 5.46 7.08
CA ARG A 28 1.39 5.53 5.82
C ARG A 28 1.90 4.48 4.85
N ILE A 29 0.96 3.87 4.10
CA ILE A 29 1.27 2.97 2.99
C ILE A 29 0.48 3.43 1.78
N ILE A 30 1.14 3.51 0.63
CA ILE A 30 0.48 3.79 -0.65
C ILE A 30 0.75 2.62 -1.59
N VAL A 31 -0.33 1.97 -2.03
CA VAL A 31 -0.29 0.96 -3.08
C VAL A 31 -0.64 1.67 -4.37
N TYR A 32 0.28 1.74 -5.32
CA TYR A 32 0.11 2.57 -6.50
C TYR A 32 0.45 1.84 -7.80
N LYS A 33 -0.17 2.33 -8.87
CA LYS A 33 0.14 1.89 -10.22
C LYS A 33 1.39 2.61 -10.70
N ALA A 34 2.43 1.81 -10.98
CA ALA A 34 3.67 2.30 -11.55
C ALA A 34 3.69 2.00 -13.04
N SER A 35 4.23 2.91 -13.84
CA SER A 35 4.35 2.71 -15.29
C SER A 35 5.58 1.89 -15.67
N THR A 36 6.61 1.92 -14.83
CA THR A 36 7.85 1.17 -15.01
C THR A 36 8.38 0.67 -13.67
N ALA A 37 9.40 -0.18 -13.71
CA ALA A 37 10.06 -0.69 -12.50
C ALA A 37 10.72 0.41 -11.65
N ASP A 38 10.94 1.60 -12.21
CA ASP A 38 11.60 2.72 -11.52
C ASP A 38 10.66 3.86 -11.18
N SER A 39 9.36 3.71 -11.43
CA SER A 39 8.42 4.80 -11.22
C SER A 39 8.31 5.21 -9.77
N ALA A 40 8.43 6.51 -9.53
CA ALA A 40 8.14 7.08 -8.22
C ALA A 40 6.63 7.06 -7.96
N VAL A 41 6.25 7.12 -6.68
CA VAL A 41 4.85 7.29 -6.30
C VAL A 41 4.31 8.59 -6.89
N PRO A 42 3.11 8.58 -7.50
CA PRO A 42 2.53 9.80 -8.05
C PRO A 42 2.37 10.88 -6.97
N SER A 43 2.71 12.11 -7.32
CA SER A 43 2.59 13.24 -6.39
C SER A 43 1.17 13.45 -5.89
N ALA A 44 0.17 13.18 -6.73
CA ALA A 44 -1.24 13.25 -6.35
C ALA A 44 -1.59 12.26 -5.23
N CYS A 45 -0.94 11.10 -5.22
CA CYS A 45 -1.13 10.09 -4.17
C CYS A 45 -0.51 10.55 -2.85
N LEU A 46 0.67 11.16 -2.91
CA LEU A 46 1.32 11.74 -1.72
C LEU A 46 0.51 12.89 -1.13
N ALA A 47 -0.23 13.60 -1.95
CA ALA A 47 -1.06 14.73 -1.51
C ALA A 47 -2.36 14.32 -0.80
N VAL A 48 -2.74 13.05 -0.84
CA VAL A 48 -3.93 12.55 -0.12
C VAL A 48 -3.66 12.62 1.38
N ALA A 49 -4.41 13.44 2.10
CA ALA A 49 -4.12 13.76 3.50
C ALA A 49 -4.52 12.67 4.50
N GLY A 50 -5.37 11.72 4.12
CA GLY A 50 -5.87 10.67 5.01
C GLY A 50 -5.91 9.33 4.30
N SER A 51 -6.74 8.42 4.81
CA SER A 51 -7.10 7.22 4.07
C SER A 51 -7.89 7.62 2.83
N GLY A 52 -7.58 7.02 1.70
CA GLY A 52 -8.25 7.38 0.45
C GLY A 52 -7.50 6.85 -0.75
N GLY A 53 -7.35 7.70 -1.74
CA GLY A 53 -6.62 7.34 -2.95
C GLY A 53 -6.91 8.28 -4.10
N VAL A 54 -6.37 7.94 -5.25
CA VAL A 54 -6.61 8.62 -6.52
C VAL A 54 -7.14 7.59 -7.51
N ASN A 55 -8.33 7.82 -8.05
CA ASN A 55 -8.99 6.87 -8.95
C ASN A 55 -8.09 6.43 -10.09
N GLY A 56 -7.93 5.11 -10.24
CA GLY A 56 -7.10 4.50 -11.26
C GLY A 56 -5.60 4.53 -10.97
N SER A 57 -5.17 5.15 -9.88
CA SER A 57 -3.74 5.38 -9.60
C SER A 57 -3.25 4.74 -8.32
N CYS A 58 -3.97 4.87 -7.20
CA CYS A 58 -3.48 4.38 -5.92
C CYS A 58 -4.55 4.29 -4.85
N ASN A 59 -4.23 3.48 -3.84
CA ASN A 59 -4.95 3.43 -2.56
C ASN A 59 -3.99 3.89 -1.47
N VAL A 60 -4.46 4.77 -0.59
CA VAL A 60 -3.67 5.34 0.50
C VAL A 60 -4.21 4.83 1.83
N TYR A 61 -3.34 4.22 2.61
CA TYR A 61 -3.67 3.64 3.91
C TYR A 61 -2.87 4.33 5.01
N LEU A 62 -3.53 4.58 6.13
CA LEU A 62 -2.88 5.09 7.34
C LEU A 62 -2.68 3.96 8.36
N ALA A 63 -2.01 4.28 9.45
CA ALA A 63 -1.77 3.30 10.52
C ALA A 63 -3.05 2.63 11.01
N SER A 64 -4.15 3.36 11.10
CA SER A 64 -5.45 2.82 11.52
C SER A 64 -6.02 1.77 10.56
N ASP A 65 -5.66 1.83 9.28
CA ASP A 65 -6.13 0.86 8.30
C ASP A 65 -5.48 -0.52 8.45
N MET A 66 -4.35 -0.59 9.17
CA MET A 66 -3.67 -1.86 9.45
C MET A 66 -4.54 -2.83 10.27
N ALA A 67 -5.46 -2.31 11.05
CA ALA A 67 -6.37 -3.11 11.88
C ALA A 67 -7.65 -3.52 11.16
N ARG A 68 -7.85 -3.12 9.90
CA ARG A 68 -9.07 -3.47 9.15
C ARG A 68 -9.21 -4.97 8.98
N PRO A 69 -10.42 -5.52 9.16
CA PRO A 69 -10.68 -6.94 8.90
C PRO A 69 -10.68 -7.25 7.41
N LEU A 70 -10.45 -8.51 7.06
CA LEU A 70 -10.51 -8.99 5.69
C LEU A 70 -11.83 -8.63 5.00
N SER A 71 -12.94 -8.67 5.74
CA SER A 71 -14.26 -8.38 5.21
C SER A 71 -14.41 -6.98 4.62
N ASP A 72 -13.62 -6.00 5.08
CA ASP A 72 -13.63 -4.65 4.51
C ASP A 72 -13.17 -4.66 3.04
N PHE A 73 -12.32 -5.62 2.68
CA PHE A 73 -11.74 -5.75 1.34
C PHE A 73 -12.49 -6.76 0.46
N THR A 74 -13.17 -7.71 1.05
CA THR A 74 -13.76 -8.84 0.32
C THR A 74 -15.28 -8.92 0.41
N GLY A 75 -15.92 -7.87 0.90
CA GLY A 75 -17.38 -7.83 1.04
C GLY A 75 -18.14 -7.99 -0.27
N THR A 76 -17.50 -7.67 -1.40
CA THR A 76 -18.03 -7.85 -2.75
C THR A 76 -16.92 -8.37 -3.67
N THR A 77 -17.31 -8.89 -4.84
CA THR A 77 -16.35 -9.38 -5.83
C THR A 77 -15.58 -8.24 -6.54
N SER A 78 -16.09 -7.05 -6.46
CA SER A 78 -15.47 -5.85 -7.02
C SER A 78 -15.43 -4.74 -5.98
N CYS A 79 -14.54 -3.78 -6.18
CA CYS A 79 -14.38 -2.66 -5.26
C CYS A 79 -15.53 -1.69 -5.40
N THR A 80 -16.44 -1.67 -4.43
CA THR A 80 -17.61 -0.81 -4.44
C THR A 80 -17.87 -0.23 -3.05
N GLY A 81 -18.72 0.78 -3.00
CA GLY A 81 -19.17 1.39 -1.75
C GLY A 81 -18.03 1.99 -0.95
N SER A 82 -17.81 1.49 0.25
CA SER A 82 -16.80 1.98 1.18
C SER A 82 -15.53 1.14 1.22
N SER A 83 -15.33 0.24 0.26
CA SER A 83 -14.10 -0.57 0.22
C SER A 83 -12.85 0.32 0.21
N PRO A 84 -11.87 0.09 1.10
CA PRO A 84 -10.71 0.97 1.20
C PRO A 84 -9.79 0.95 -0.02
N ASP A 85 -9.87 -0.11 -0.83
CA ASP A 85 -9.07 -0.29 -2.05
C ASP A 85 -9.82 0.12 -3.33
N ARG A 86 -10.93 0.82 -3.21
CA ARG A 86 -11.81 1.15 -4.35
C ARG A 86 -11.20 2.08 -5.38
N TYR A 87 -10.21 2.87 -4.99
CA TYR A 87 -9.60 3.84 -5.88
C TYR A 87 -8.77 3.18 -6.98
N TRP A 88 -8.06 2.14 -6.65
CA TRP A 88 -7.36 1.29 -7.61
C TRP A 88 -7.64 -0.17 -7.26
N CYS A 89 -8.75 -0.66 -7.79
CA CYS A 89 -9.28 -1.96 -7.42
C CYS A 89 -8.35 -3.10 -7.89
N PRO A 90 -7.96 -4.02 -7.00
CA PRO A 90 -7.06 -5.11 -7.36
C PRO A 90 -7.54 -5.94 -8.55
N THR A 91 -8.84 -6.22 -8.63
CA THR A 91 -9.39 -7.07 -9.70
C THR A 91 -9.35 -6.43 -11.07
N THR A 92 -9.13 -5.11 -11.16
CA THR A 92 -9.04 -4.39 -12.42
C THR A 92 -7.60 -4.11 -12.87
N ARG A 93 -6.61 -4.52 -12.08
CA ARG A 93 -5.20 -4.31 -12.40
C ARG A 93 -4.80 -5.13 -13.62
N GLN A 94 -4.09 -4.50 -14.55
CA GLN A 94 -3.68 -5.15 -15.79
C GLN A 94 -2.49 -6.09 -15.55
N ASN A 95 -2.65 -7.36 -15.89
CA ASN A 95 -1.57 -8.35 -15.78
C ASN A 95 -1.30 -9.09 -17.11
N GLN A 96 -1.95 -8.71 -18.21
CA GLN A 96 -1.71 -9.32 -19.51
C GLN A 96 -0.53 -8.64 -20.19
N GLN A 97 0.50 -9.41 -20.48
CA GLN A 97 1.73 -8.90 -21.07
C GLN A 97 1.50 -8.22 -22.40
N ALA A 98 0.59 -8.74 -23.21
CA ALA A 98 0.27 -8.19 -24.54
C ALA A 98 -0.37 -6.79 -24.46
N LEU A 99 -1.01 -6.46 -23.35
CA LEU A 99 -1.67 -5.16 -23.12
C LEU A 99 -0.86 -4.24 -22.23
N GLY A 100 0.37 -4.62 -21.87
CA GLY A 100 1.20 -3.87 -20.94
C GLY A 100 0.76 -4.12 -19.49
N ALA A 101 1.39 -5.09 -18.84
CA ALA A 101 1.09 -5.39 -17.44
C ALA A 101 1.41 -4.19 -16.54
N ASP A 102 0.55 -3.93 -15.55
CA ASP A 102 0.81 -2.92 -14.55
C ASP A 102 1.97 -3.33 -13.66
N TYR A 103 2.75 -2.34 -13.21
CA TYR A 103 3.67 -2.51 -12.11
C TYR A 103 2.96 -2.07 -10.83
N LEU A 104 3.12 -2.85 -9.78
CA LEU A 104 2.58 -2.52 -8.47
C LEU A 104 3.69 -1.95 -7.62
N GLY A 105 3.52 -0.71 -7.19
CA GLY A 105 4.42 -0.05 -6.26
C GLY A 105 3.81 -0.01 -4.87
N VAL A 106 4.64 -0.20 -3.87
CA VAL A 106 4.27 -0.02 -2.47
C VAL A 106 5.23 0.99 -1.87
N TRP A 107 4.70 2.15 -1.52
CA TRP A 107 5.45 3.20 -0.85
C TRP A 107 5.07 3.21 0.62
N MET A 108 6.06 3.33 1.49
CA MET A 108 5.84 3.31 2.94
C MET A 108 6.53 4.49 3.60
N GLN A 109 5.87 5.03 4.61
CA GLN A 109 6.47 5.97 5.55
C GLN A 109 6.46 5.33 6.93
N ILE A 110 7.65 5.19 7.51
CA ILE A 110 7.85 4.52 8.79
C ILE A 110 8.55 5.49 9.73
N ARG A 111 8.04 5.60 10.94
CA ARG A 111 8.64 6.38 12.00
C ARG A 111 9.39 5.45 12.95
N TYR A 112 10.68 5.70 13.14
CA TYR A 112 11.49 5.06 14.18
C TYR A 112 11.71 6.05 15.32
N ASP A 113 11.24 5.70 16.51
CA ASP A 113 11.47 6.51 17.70
C ASP A 113 12.72 6.03 18.40
N PHE A 114 13.61 6.95 18.72
CA PHE A 114 14.82 6.61 19.46
C PHE A 114 14.47 6.41 20.94
N VAL A 115 14.84 5.26 21.47
CA VAL A 115 14.71 4.97 22.90
C VAL A 115 15.97 5.49 23.58
N THR A 116 15.93 6.75 24.01
CA THR A 116 17.06 7.39 24.70
C THR A 116 16.54 8.27 25.83
N ASN A 117 17.26 8.28 26.95
CA ASN A 117 16.99 9.18 28.06
C ASN A 117 17.53 10.60 27.83
N VAL A 118 18.38 10.78 26.82
CA VAL A 118 19.02 12.08 26.52
C VAL A 118 18.12 12.92 25.63
N PHE A 119 17.46 12.30 24.64
CA PHE A 119 16.60 12.99 23.68
C PHE A 119 15.26 12.26 23.54
N PRO A 120 14.40 12.34 24.57
CA PRO A 120 13.09 11.68 24.50
C PRO A 120 12.22 12.27 23.39
N GLY A 121 11.51 11.43 22.67
CA GLY A 121 10.62 11.83 21.59
C GLY A 121 11.31 12.09 20.25
N THR A 122 12.63 11.90 20.16
CA THR A 122 13.35 12.02 18.88
C THR A 122 13.28 10.72 18.11
N GLY A 123 13.43 10.80 16.82
CA GLY A 123 13.42 9.66 15.93
C GLY A 123 13.70 10.07 14.50
N ILE A 124 13.57 9.12 13.58
CA ILE A 124 13.69 9.38 12.14
C ILE A 124 12.47 8.86 11.41
N THR A 125 12.13 9.54 10.32
CA THR A 125 11.11 9.09 9.39
C THR A 125 11.79 8.58 8.14
N ILE A 126 11.47 7.34 7.76
CA ILE A 126 12.01 6.70 6.55
C ILE A 126 10.88 6.56 5.57
N ARG A 127 11.14 6.96 4.32
CA ARG A 127 10.24 6.78 3.19
C ARG A 127 10.96 5.95 2.15
N ASP A 128 10.33 4.87 1.71
CA ASP A 128 10.93 3.98 0.71
C ASP A 128 9.84 3.31 -0.12
N ARG A 129 10.23 2.73 -1.23
CA ARG A 129 9.31 2.03 -2.12
C ARG A 129 9.89 0.71 -2.61
N ALA A 130 8.99 -0.22 -2.91
CA ALA A 130 9.28 -1.42 -3.64
C ALA A 130 8.32 -1.52 -4.82
N ILE A 131 8.80 -1.97 -5.96
CA ILE A 131 7.99 -2.11 -7.17
C ILE A 131 8.12 -3.55 -7.67
N MET A 132 6.97 -4.15 -7.97
CA MET A 132 6.93 -5.46 -8.59
C MET A 132 6.01 -5.44 -9.81
N ARG A 133 6.33 -6.21 -10.83
CA ARG A 133 5.46 -6.38 -11.98
C ARG A 133 4.38 -7.40 -11.63
N LEU A 134 3.14 -7.10 -12.04
CA LEU A 134 2.06 -8.07 -11.91
C LEU A 134 2.30 -9.20 -12.90
N GLU A 135 2.34 -10.43 -12.40
CA GLU A 135 2.61 -11.58 -13.25
C GLU A 135 1.42 -11.88 -14.15
N PRO A 136 1.67 -12.20 -15.43
CA PRO A 136 0.61 -12.65 -16.32
C PRO A 136 0.00 -13.95 -15.82
N ARG A 137 -1.33 -14.07 -15.92
CA ARG A 137 -1.99 -15.36 -15.70
C ARG A 137 -1.74 -16.27 -16.89
N LEU A 138 -1.25 -17.44 -16.60
CA LEU A 138 -1.17 -18.54 -17.55
C LEU A 138 -2.53 -19.25 -17.55
N THR A 139 -3.35 -18.94 -18.50
CA THR A 139 -4.63 -19.64 -18.71
C THR A 139 -4.65 -20.32 -20.06
#